data_d1a2bd811540886dc3a476b782a73794
#
_entry.id   d1a2bd811540886dc3a476b782a73794
#
_cell.length_a   1.000
_cell.length_b   1.000
_cell.length_c   1.000
_cell.angle_alpha   90.00
_cell.angle_beta   90.00
_cell.angle_gamma   90.00
#
_symmetry.space_group_name_H-M   'P 1'
#
loop_
_entity.id
_entity.type
_entity.pdbx_description
1 polymer ?
#
loop_
_entity_poly.entity_id
_entity_poly.type
_entity_poly.pdbx_seq_one_letter_code
_entity_poly.pdbx_strand_id
1 'polypeptide(L)'
;DVIAVGKIHDIFDGYGITKSLHSTSSVHGMDQTIALAQSDFCGLCFTNLVDFDALWGHRRNPIGYGEEIERFDKKLGELMPLLKKEDLLMITADHGNDPTYKGTDHTREQVPLLLYSPSDQGSGPLPTQDTFAVIGASSQSAMTF
;
A
#
# COMPACT_ATOMS: atom_id res chain seq x y z
N ASP A 1 3.42 15.28 -8.80
CA ASP A 1 4.21 14.07 -9.12
C ASP A 1 3.44 12.79 -8.89
N VAL A 2 3.79 11.74 -9.64
CA VAL A 2 3.35 10.37 -9.39
C VAL A 2 4.60 9.51 -9.26
N ILE A 3 4.86 9.07 -8.02
CA ILE A 3 6.05 8.28 -7.69
C ILE A 3 5.62 6.83 -7.48
N ALA A 4 6.11 5.94 -8.33
CA ALA A 4 5.87 4.51 -8.28
C ALA A 4 6.97 3.79 -7.49
N VAL A 5 6.62 3.02 -6.47
CA VAL A 5 7.54 2.18 -5.71
C VAL A 5 7.19 0.71 -5.92
N GLY A 6 8.19 -0.11 -6.21
CA GLY A 6 8.00 -1.53 -6.53
C GLY A 6 7.64 -1.78 -7.99
N LYS A 7 6.60 -2.57 -8.26
CA LYS A 7 6.18 -2.97 -9.61
C LYS A 7 5.15 -2.05 -10.27
N ILE A 8 4.77 -0.97 -9.63
CA ILE A 8 3.71 -0.07 -10.13
C ILE A 8 4.05 0.48 -11.53
N HIS A 9 5.31 0.84 -11.77
CA HIS A 9 5.75 1.28 -13.10
C HIS A 9 5.46 0.23 -14.18
N ASP A 10 5.77 -1.02 -13.91
CA ASP A 10 5.60 -2.11 -14.89
C ASP A 10 4.12 -2.41 -15.13
N ILE A 11 3.28 -2.35 -14.08
CA ILE A 11 1.84 -2.57 -14.17
C ILE A 11 1.18 -1.52 -15.08
N PHE A 12 1.62 -0.26 -14.99
CA PHE A 12 1.06 0.84 -15.78
C PHE A 12 1.85 1.17 -17.05
N ASP A 13 2.87 0.36 -17.40
CA ASP A 13 3.76 0.61 -18.56
C ASP A 13 4.34 2.04 -18.56
N GLY A 14 4.64 2.56 -17.36
CA GLY A 14 5.16 3.90 -17.14
C GLY A 14 4.14 5.04 -17.35
N TYR A 15 2.91 4.74 -17.75
CA TYR A 15 1.91 5.77 -18.02
C TYR A 15 1.55 6.57 -16.77
N GLY A 16 1.67 7.90 -16.86
CA GLY A 16 1.33 8.83 -15.80
C GLY A 16 2.33 8.86 -14.62
N ILE A 17 3.44 8.12 -14.71
CA ILE A 17 4.45 8.03 -13.65
C ILE A 17 5.59 9.02 -13.94
N THR A 18 5.89 9.88 -12.97
CA THR A 18 6.97 10.87 -13.08
C THR A 18 8.30 10.33 -12.55
N LYS A 19 8.26 9.39 -11.60
CA LYS A 19 9.46 8.75 -11.02
C LYS A 19 9.14 7.31 -10.62
N SER A 20 10.08 6.41 -10.89
CA SER A 20 9.99 5.00 -10.50
C SER A 20 11.15 4.61 -9.59
N LEU A 21 10.83 3.87 -8.52
CA LEU A 21 11.77 3.31 -7.56
C LEU A 21 11.55 1.79 -7.50
N HIS A 22 12.47 1.04 -8.08
CA HIS A 22 12.42 -0.41 -8.01
C HIS A 22 12.72 -0.89 -6.58
N SER A 23 11.90 -1.81 -6.06
CA SER A 23 12.13 -2.45 -4.77
C SER A 23 12.54 -3.91 -4.93
N THR A 24 13.43 -4.38 -4.06
CA THR A 24 13.91 -5.77 -4.03
C THR A 24 13.19 -6.62 -2.99
N SER A 25 12.39 -6.00 -2.11
CA SER A 25 11.57 -6.63 -1.09
C SER A 25 10.49 -5.66 -0.60
N SER A 26 9.50 -6.13 0.13
CA SER A 26 8.50 -5.27 0.77
C SER A 26 9.13 -4.31 1.78
N VAL A 27 10.09 -4.77 2.57
CA VAL A 27 10.84 -3.91 3.51
C VAL A 27 11.56 -2.80 2.76
N HIS A 28 12.26 -3.10 1.66
CA HIS A 28 12.94 -2.09 0.84
C HIS A 28 11.93 -1.10 0.23
N GLY A 29 10.77 -1.55 -0.21
CA GLY A 29 9.69 -0.67 -0.70
C GLY A 29 9.20 0.29 0.40
N MET A 30 9.05 -0.18 1.63
CA MET A 30 8.71 0.67 2.77
C MET A 30 9.83 1.66 3.11
N ASP A 31 11.11 1.24 3.06
CA ASP A 31 12.24 2.15 3.30
C ASP A 31 12.27 3.30 2.27
N GLN A 32 12.01 2.99 0.99
CA GLN A 32 11.88 4.00 -0.05
C GLN A 32 10.69 4.93 0.18
N THR A 33 9.55 4.41 0.62
CA THR A 33 8.35 5.20 0.96
C THR A 33 8.61 6.14 2.14
N ILE A 34 9.30 5.65 3.18
CA ILE A 34 9.72 6.44 4.35
C ILE A 34 10.68 7.57 3.93
N ALA A 35 11.64 7.26 3.06
CA ALA A 35 12.56 8.28 2.53
C ALA A 35 11.83 9.36 1.71
N LEU A 36 10.80 8.98 0.96
CA LEU A 36 9.94 9.93 0.24
C LEU A 36 9.14 10.82 1.19
N ALA A 37 8.58 10.27 2.27
CA ALA A 37 7.86 11.04 3.29
C ALA A 37 8.75 12.10 3.98
N GLN A 38 10.06 11.87 4.02
CA GLN A 38 11.05 12.83 4.53
C GLN A 38 11.46 13.87 3.50
N SER A 39 11.11 13.67 2.24
CA SER A 39 11.41 14.60 1.15
C SER A 39 10.30 15.64 0.97
N ASP A 40 10.61 16.64 0.15
CA ASP A 40 9.63 17.67 -0.20
C ASP A 40 9.05 17.39 -1.59
N PHE A 41 8.01 16.55 -1.65
CA PHE A 41 7.26 16.32 -2.89
C PHE A 41 5.76 16.55 -2.65
N CYS A 42 5.05 16.88 -3.71
CA CYS A 42 3.60 16.96 -3.73
C CYS A 42 3.05 16.07 -4.84
N GLY A 43 2.11 15.20 -4.51
CA GLY A 43 1.52 14.27 -5.46
C GLY A 43 1.18 12.91 -4.85
N LEU A 44 1.22 11.87 -5.67
CA LEU A 44 0.91 10.49 -5.29
C LEU A 44 2.18 9.66 -5.16
N CYS A 45 2.39 9.02 -4.01
CA CYS A 45 3.30 7.89 -3.86
C CYS A 45 2.50 6.60 -3.88
N PHE A 46 2.68 5.77 -4.89
CA PHE A 46 2.02 4.48 -5.00
C PHE A 46 3.04 3.35 -4.77
N THR A 47 2.93 2.67 -3.65
CA THR A 47 3.84 1.60 -3.23
C THR A 47 3.16 0.24 -3.35
N ASN A 48 3.83 -0.70 -4.02
CA ASN A 48 3.41 -2.10 -4.11
C ASN A 48 4.38 -3.00 -3.34
N LEU A 49 3.86 -3.74 -2.35
CA LEU A 49 4.61 -4.64 -1.47
C LEU A 49 4.36 -6.10 -1.89
N VAL A 50 5.22 -6.62 -2.75
CA VAL A 50 4.98 -7.88 -3.49
C VAL A 50 5.19 -9.14 -2.65
N ASP A 51 5.96 -9.09 -1.55
CA ASP A 51 6.37 -10.28 -0.81
C ASP A 51 5.18 -11.01 -0.16
N PHE A 52 4.13 -10.28 0.24
CA PHE A 52 2.90 -10.87 0.78
C PHE A 52 2.31 -11.91 -0.16
N ASP A 53 2.25 -11.57 -1.44
CA ASP A 53 1.73 -12.44 -2.49
C ASP A 53 2.77 -13.46 -2.94
N ALA A 54 3.91 -12.99 -3.43
CA ALA A 54 4.89 -13.81 -4.14
C ALA A 54 5.65 -14.79 -3.24
N LEU A 55 6.00 -14.38 -2.02
CA LEU A 55 6.81 -15.22 -1.12
C LEU A 55 5.95 -16.00 -0.12
N TRP A 56 4.83 -15.44 0.33
CA TRP A 56 4.08 -16.01 1.43
C TRP A 56 2.72 -16.53 1.02
N GLY A 57 1.98 -15.79 0.21
CA GLY A 57 0.65 -16.17 -0.28
C GLY A 57 0.70 -17.38 -1.20
N HIS A 58 1.33 -17.27 -2.36
CA HIS A 58 1.44 -18.34 -3.34
C HIS A 58 2.20 -19.58 -2.83
N ARG A 59 3.15 -19.39 -1.93
CA ARG A 59 3.93 -20.48 -1.33
C ARG A 59 3.27 -21.14 -0.12
N ARG A 60 2.06 -20.66 0.23
CA ARG A 60 1.28 -21.21 1.36
C ARG A 60 2.07 -21.27 2.65
N ASN A 61 2.75 -20.18 2.97
CA ASN A 61 3.52 -20.04 4.21
C ASN A 61 2.84 -19.04 5.16
N PRO A 62 1.89 -19.50 6.01
CA PRO A 62 1.15 -18.62 6.90
C PRO A 62 2.03 -18.00 7.99
N ILE A 63 3.09 -18.69 8.40
CA ILE A 63 4.05 -18.14 9.39
C ILE A 63 4.81 -16.96 8.77
N GLY A 64 5.39 -17.15 7.58
CA GLY A 64 6.09 -16.08 6.87
C GLY A 64 5.18 -14.91 6.53
N TYR A 65 3.89 -15.17 6.21
CA TYR A 65 2.90 -14.13 5.99
C TYR A 65 2.64 -13.30 7.26
N GLY A 66 2.48 -13.97 8.41
CA GLY A 66 2.33 -13.29 9.71
C GLY A 66 3.55 -12.45 10.08
N GLU A 67 4.76 -12.99 9.91
CA GLU A 67 6.01 -12.26 10.13
C GLU A 67 6.14 -11.03 9.19
N GLU A 68 5.64 -11.12 7.97
CA GLU A 68 5.65 -9.98 7.04
C GLU A 68 4.67 -8.89 7.47
N ILE A 69 3.51 -9.25 8.03
CA ILE A 69 2.58 -8.28 8.63
C ILE A 69 3.27 -7.54 9.79
N GLU A 70 3.99 -8.25 10.67
CA GLU A 70 4.73 -7.63 11.78
C GLU A 70 5.85 -6.70 11.29
N ARG A 71 6.56 -7.07 10.22
CA ARG A 71 7.57 -6.21 9.59
C ARG A 71 6.95 -4.97 8.98
N PHE A 72 5.83 -5.13 8.30
CA PHE A 72 5.07 -4.01 7.73
C PHE A 72 4.56 -3.07 8.81
N ASP A 73 3.95 -3.59 9.89
CA ASP A 73 3.45 -2.80 11.02
C ASP A 73 4.57 -1.96 11.65
N LYS A 74 5.74 -2.56 11.85
CA LYS A 74 6.91 -1.83 12.34
C LYS A 74 7.32 -0.69 11.41
N LYS A 75 7.37 -0.92 10.09
CA LYS A 75 7.70 0.11 9.10
C LYS A 75 6.60 1.17 8.99
N LEU A 76 5.36 0.80 9.19
CA LEU A 76 4.24 1.73 9.27
C LEU A 76 4.39 2.66 10.48
N GLY A 77 4.81 2.12 11.63
CA GLY A 77 5.15 2.91 12.82
C GLY A 77 6.30 3.91 12.60
N GLU A 78 7.24 3.62 11.68
CA GLU A 78 8.29 4.55 11.26
C GLU A 78 7.76 5.63 10.29
N LEU A 79 6.82 5.27 9.40
CA LEU A 79 6.24 6.17 8.39
C LEU A 79 5.27 7.18 8.99
N MET A 80 4.32 6.73 9.82
CA MET A 80 3.20 7.55 10.29
C MET A 80 3.62 8.89 10.94
N PRO A 81 4.68 8.94 11.79
CA PRO A 81 5.13 10.20 12.39
C PRO A 81 5.73 11.21 11.41
N LEU A 82 6.05 10.77 10.18
CA LEU A 82 6.63 11.61 9.14
C LEU A 82 5.57 12.26 8.24
N LEU A 83 4.33 11.80 8.33
CA LEU A 83 3.23 12.31 7.52
C LEU A 83 2.88 13.74 7.95
N LYS A 84 2.69 14.61 6.98
CA LYS A 84 2.28 16.02 7.15
C LYS A 84 0.76 16.09 7.32
N LYS A 85 0.26 17.23 7.79
CA LYS A 85 -1.19 17.44 8.01
C LYS A 85 -2.05 17.23 6.77
N GLU A 86 -1.49 17.53 5.62
CA GLU A 86 -2.15 17.44 4.31
C GLU A 86 -2.06 16.03 3.70
N ASP A 87 -1.29 15.13 4.32
CA ASP A 87 -1.09 13.79 3.77
C ASP A 87 -2.29 12.89 4.07
N LEU A 88 -2.62 12.05 3.11
CA LEU A 88 -3.57 10.96 3.23
C LEU A 88 -2.85 9.64 2.94
N LEU A 89 -2.79 8.77 3.94
CA LEU A 89 -2.31 7.40 3.79
C LEU A 89 -3.49 6.46 3.54
N MET A 90 -3.39 5.67 2.48
CA MET A 90 -4.32 4.59 2.17
C MET A 90 -3.57 3.26 2.15
N ILE A 91 -4.11 2.26 2.83
CA ILE A 91 -3.57 0.89 2.83
C ILE A 91 -4.68 -0.04 2.36
N THR A 92 -4.36 -0.82 1.34
CA THR A 92 -5.28 -1.82 0.77
C THR A 92 -4.51 -3.00 0.20
N ALA A 93 -5.21 -3.98 -0.35
CA ALA A 93 -4.65 -5.01 -1.21
C ALA A 93 -5.43 -5.05 -2.52
N ASP A 94 -4.81 -5.53 -3.59
CA ASP A 94 -5.42 -5.68 -4.91
C ASP A 94 -6.27 -6.96 -5.04
N HIS A 95 -5.97 -7.99 -4.24
CA HIS A 95 -6.73 -9.24 -4.14
C HIS A 95 -6.45 -9.95 -2.81
N GLY A 96 -7.23 -11.00 -2.52
CA GLY A 96 -6.97 -11.94 -1.45
C GLY A 96 -5.93 -12.99 -1.85
N ASN A 97 -5.14 -13.46 -0.91
CA ASN A 97 -4.27 -14.61 -1.06
C ASN A 97 -4.05 -15.30 0.29
N ASP A 98 -5.04 -16.09 0.72
CA ASP A 98 -5.00 -16.83 1.99
C ASP A 98 -3.89 -17.91 1.96
N PRO A 99 -2.83 -17.75 2.76
CA PRO A 99 -1.73 -18.71 2.78
C PRO A 99 -2.09 -20.07 3.39
N THR A 100 -3.30 -20.23 3.93
CA THR A 100 -3.81 -21.51 4.46
C THR A 100 -4.72 -22.26 3.49
N TYR A 101 -5.12 -21.61 2.37
CA TYR A 101 -6.01 -22.20 1.40
C TYR A 101 -5.29 -23.25 0.52
N LYS A 102 -6.07 -24.15 -0.10
CA LYS A 102 -5.55 -25.17 -0.99
C LYS A 102 -5.16 -24.58 -2.36
N GLY A 103 -4.13 -25.17 -2.97
CA GLY A 103 -3.65 -24.72 -4.29
C GLY A 103 -2.74 -23.50 -4.21
N THR A 104 -2.44 -22.90 -5.35
CA THR A 104 -1.48 -21.79 -5.50
C THR A 104 -2.13 -20.51 -6.04
N ASP A 105 -3.43 -20.54 -6.36
CA ASP A 105 -4.14 -19.40 -6.92
C ASP A 105 -4.52 -18.39 -5.84
N HIS A 106 -4.81 -17.16 -6.27
CA HIS A 106 -5.38 -16.13 -5.40
C HIS A 106 -6.72 -16.59 -4.82
N THR A 107 -7.07 -16.07 -3.68
CA THR A 107 -8.31 -16.36 -2.99
C THR A 107 -9.26 -15.15 -2.98
N ARG A 108 -10.48 -15.30 -2.50
CA ARG A 108 -11.58 -14.34 -2.73
C ARG A 108 -12.01 -13.60 -1.48
N GLU A 109 -11.10 -13.41 -0.54
CA GLU A 109 -11.38 -12.62 0.66
C GLU A 109 -11.58 -11.15 0.31
N GLN A 110 -12.40 -10.48 1.10
CA GLN A 110 -12.45 -9.03 1.07
C GLN A 110 -11.10 -8.46 1.50
N VAL A 111 -10.64 -7.45 0.78
CA VAL A 111 -9.38 -6.77 1.08
C VAL A 111 -9.61 -5.63 2.08
N PRO A 112 -8.61 -5.29 2.90
CA PRO A 112 -8.71 -4.15 3.80
C PRO A 112 -8.74 -2.83 3.02
N LEU A 113 -9.39 -1.82 3.60
CA LEU A 113 -9.23 -0.43 3.21
C LEU A 113 -9.07 0.39 4.48
N LEU A 114 -7.86 0.83 4.75
CA LEU A 114 -7.51 1.66 5.89
C LEU A 114 -7.13 3.05 5.41
N LEU A 115 -7.71 4.07 6.04
CA LEU A 115 -7.42 5.47 5.75
C LEU A 115 -6.87 6.13 7.00
N TYR A 116 -5.82 6.93 6.85
CA TYR A 116 -5.25 7.72 7.92
C TYR A 116 -4.78 9.08 7.41
N SER A 117 -5.12 10.14 8.13
CA SER A 117 -4.56 11.47 7.94
C SER A 117 -4.25 12.11 9.30
N PRO A 118 -3.08 12.75 9.48
CA PRO A 118 -2.76 13.41 10.74
C PRO A 118 -3.72 14.55 11.13
N SER A 119 -4.41 15.14 10.16
CA SER A 119 -5.39 16.22 10.38
C SER A 119 -6.79 15.71 10.70
N ASP A 120 -7.11 14.46 10.38
CA ASP A 120 -8.43 13.89 10.63
C ASP A 120 -8.53 13.38 12.07
N GLN A 121 -9.51 13.89 12.80
CA GLN A 121 -9.85 13.44 14.16
C GLN A 121 -10.93 12.36 14.16
N GLY A 122 -11.46 12.00 12.98
CA GLY A 122 -12.43 10.94 12.81
C GLY A 122 -11.83 9.56 13.06
N SER A 123 -12.63 8.66 13.61
CA SER A 123 -12.26 7.24 13.73
C SER A 123 -13.50 6.39 13.65
N GLY A 124 -13.40 5.22 13.07
CA GLY A 124 -14.50 4.27 13.01
C GLY A 124 -14.52 3.46 11.71
N PRO A 125 -15.46 2.52 11.60
CA PRO A 125 -15.56 1.67 10.43
C PRO A 125 -16.07 2.46 9.21
N LEU A 126 -15.43 2.26 8.06
CA LEU A 126 -15.95 2.69 6.77
C LEU A 126 -16.98 1.67 6.26
N PRO A 127 -18.00 2.12 5.49
CA PRO A 127 -18.86 1.20 4.78
C PRO A 127 -18.08 0.30 3.83
N THR A 128 -18.49 -0.97 3.72
CA THR A 128 -17.94 -1.88 2.70
C THR A 128 -18.13 -1.28 1.31
N GLN A 129 -17.08 -1.34 0.49
CA GLN A 129 -17.09 -0.81 -0.87
C GLN A 129 -17.14 -1.96 -1.88
N ASP A 130 -17.87 -1.76 -2.96
CA ASP A 130 -18.07 -2.78 -4.01
C ASP A 130 -17.04 -2.68 -5.14
N THR A 131 -16.18 -1.67 -5.12
CA THR A 131 -15.20 -1.41 -6.18
C THR A 131 -13.96 -0.69 -5.67
N PHE A 132 -12.82 -0.98 -6.29
CA PHE A 132 -11.56 -0.24 -6.07
C PHE A 132 -11.59 1.21 -6.57
N ALA A 133 -12.55 1.58 -7.39
CA ALA A 133 -12.68 2.95 -7.91
C ALA A 133 -12.81 4.00 -6.78
N VAL A 134 -13.30 3.60 -5.61
CA VAL A 134 -13.38 4.48 -4.43
C VAL A 134 -12.01 5.00 -4.01
N ILE A 135 -10.95 4.21 -4.14
CA ILE A 135 -9.58 4.62 -3.79
C ILE A 135 -9.12 5.77 -4.68
N GLY A 136 -9.30 5.62 -6.01
CA GLY A 136 -8.97 6.67 -6.96
C GLY A 136 -9.80 7.94 -6.76
N ALA A 137 -11.10 7.81 -6.53
CA ALA A 137 -11.99 8.94 -6.28
C ALA A 137 -11.62 9.69 -4.99
N SER A 138 -11.28 8.98 -3.91
CA SER A 138 -10.84 9.57 -2.64
C SER A 138 -9.50 10.28 -2.77
N SER A 139 -8.54 9.68 -3.50
CA SER A 139 -7.24 10.30 -3.78
C SER A 139 -7.40 11.60 -4.58
N GLN A 140 -8.27 11.60 -5.60
CA GLN A 140 -8.56 12.80 -6.39
C GLN A 140 -9.17 13.91 -5.54
N SER A 141 -10.10 13.58 -4.64
CA SER A 141 -10.70 14.56 -3.74
C SER A 141 -9.67 15.16 -2.77
N ALA A 142 -8.74 14.35 -2.25
CA ALA A 142 -7.67 14.81 -1.38
C ALA A 142 -6.64 15.72 -2.09
N MET A 143 -6.44 15.55 -3.40
CA MET A 143 -5.54 16.39 -4.20
C MET A 143 -6.15 17.72 -4.67
N THR A 144 -7.44 17.95 -4.42
CA THR A 144 -8.18 19.10 -4.95
C THR A 144 -8.32 20.25 -3.93
N PHE A 145 -7.69 20.15 -2.76
CA PHE A 145 -7.71 21.17 -1.71
C PHE A 145 -6.41 21.98 -1.67
#